data_48893373b805b095f54d299e2cb4d33d
#
_entry.id   48893373b805b095f54d299e2cb4d33d
#
_cell.length_a   1.000
_cell.length_b   1.000
_cell.length_c   1.000
_cell.angle_alpha   90.00
_cell.angle_beta   90.00
_cell.angle_gamma   90.00
#
_symmetry.space_group_name_H-M   'P 1'
#
loop_
_entity.id
_entity.type
_entity.pdbx_description
1 polymer ?
#
loop_
_entity_poly.entity_id
_entity_poly.type
_entity_poly.pdbx_seq_one_letter_code
_entity_poly.pdbx_strand_id
1 'polypeptide(L)'
;LFGASPRLPEADDAFWQGFVARCQRERVEGSVYYRLKKKGLDLALPAFWRENLAGRFQRNLIANLTLKHRLKPVLAGFNAAQLDHLLLKGLALAEYLYPSPGMRGMSDVDILVRKDELLRVDECLESLGYRAADGDAAGALANPEGYLASLEYHRVDRMLPTLHVHWHPVNTSVPADAFAPFFDVDSLWEKASIVRLDDVETKILSPENLLIYLCEHAL
;
A
#
# COMPACT_ATOMS: atom_id res chain seq x y z
N LEU A 1 -22.57 -30.01 -4.96
CA LEU A 1 -21.24 -30.50 -5.36
C LEU A 1 -20.30 -30.34 -4.16
N PHE A 2 -20.32 -31.28 -3.25
CA PHE A 2 -19.36 -31.36 -2.14
C PHE A 2 -18.09 -31.96 -2.68
N GLY A 3 -17.15 -31.10 -3.13
CA GLY A 3 -15.86 -31.51 -3.64
C GLY A 3 -15.01 -32.20 -2.58
N ALA A 4 -14.19 -33.14 -2.99
CA ALA A 4 -13.16 -33.76 -2.15
C ALA A 4 -12.35 -32.69 -1.40
N SER A 5 -11.91 -32.98 -0.19
CA SER A 5 -11.03 -32.10 0.56
C SER A 5 -9.83 -31.69 -0.31
N PRO A 6 -9.47 -30.41 -0.36
CA PRO A 6 -8.37 -29.97 -1.20
C PRO A 6 -7.09 -30.71 -0.81
N ARG A 7 -6.37 -31.22 -1.81
CA ARG A 7 -5.08 -31.89 -1.64
C ARG A 7 -4.02 -31.19 -2.48
N LEU A 8 -2.78 -31.20 -2.00
CA LEU A 8 -1.66 -30.76 -2.84
C LEU A 8 -1.35 -31.86 -3.87
N PRO A 9 -0.86 -31.48 -5.06
CA PRO A 9 -0.39 -32.46 -6.03
C PRO A 9 0.85 -33.22 -5.48
N GLU A 10 0.95 -34.49 -5.84
CA GLU A 10 2.22 -35.21 -5.73
C GLU A 10 3.13 -34.67 -6.83
N ALA A 11 4.22 -34.01 -6.45
CA ALA A 11 5.08 -33.32 -7.39
C ALA A 11 6.54 -33.37 -6.92
N ASP A 12 7.45 -33.28 -7.86
CA ASP A 12 8.88 -33.25 -7.63
C ASP A 12 9.39 -31.84 -7.21
N ASP A 13 10.65 -31.77 -6.87
CA ASP A 13 11.27 -30.51 -6.48
C ASP A 13 11.26 -29.46 -7.59
N ALA A 14 11.34 -29.85 -8.86
CA ALA A 14 11.31 -28.93 -10.00
C ALA A 14 9.95 -28.21 -10.10
N PHE A 15 8.86 -28.95 -9.87
CA PHE A 15 7.52 -28.35 -9.77
C PHE A 15 7.44 -27.33 -8.63
N TRP A 16 7.87 -27.68 -7.42
CA TRP A 16 7.81 -26.80 -6.26
C TRP A 16 8.69 -25.58 -6.43
N GLN A 17 9.87 -25.74 -7.01
CA GLN A 17 10.73 -24.62 -7.37
C GLN A 17 10.04 -23.64 -8.32
N GLY A 18 9.44 -24.16 -9.39
CA GLY A 18 8.68 -23.37 -10.37
C GLY A 18 7.49 -22.67 -9.75
N PHE A 19 6.75 -23.37 -8.88
CA PHE A 19 5.60 -22.82 -8.16
C PHE A 19 6.00 -21.67 -7.24
N VAL A 20 7.03 -21.83 -6.40
CA VAL A 20 7.49 -20.79 -5.48
C VAL A 20 8.10 -19.63 -6.26
N ALA A 21 8.88 -19.88 -7.33
CA ALA A 21 9.38 -18.83 -8.20
C ALA A 21 8.25 -18.00 -8.84
N ARG A 22 7.14 -18.66 -9.22
CA ARG A 22 5.95 -17.95 -9.69
C ARG A 22 5.33 -17.10 -8.59
N CYS A 23 5.16 -17.64 -7.38
CA CYS A 23 4.66 -16.89 -6.24
C CYS A 23 5.50 -15.63 -5.95
N GLN A 24 6.82 -15.76 -6.03
CA GLN A 24 7.77 -14.65 -5.83
C GLN A 24 7.61 -13.56 -6.90
N ARG A 25 7.54 -13.95 -8.17
CA ARG A 25 7.34 -13.02 -9.29
C ARG A 25 6.05 -12.23 -9.15
N GLU A 26 4.96 -12.90 -8.76
CA GLU A 26 3.65 -12.28 -8.54
C GLU A 26 3.51 -11.65 -7.15
N ARG A 27 4.52 -11.73 -6.28
CA ARG A 27 4.52 -11.20 -4.90
C ARG A 27 3.38 -11.71 -4.02
N VAL A 28 2.99 -12.98 -4.21
CA VAL A 28 1.85 -13.61 -3.51
C VAL A 28 2.25 -14.69 -2.50
N GLU A 29 3.54 -14.86 -2.20
CA GLU A 29 4.04 -15.92 -1.31
C GLU A 29 3.36 -15.92 0.05
N GLY A 30 3.19 -14.73 0.64
CA GLY A 30 2.53 -14.57 1.94
C GLY A 30 1.05 -14.98 1.88
N SER A 31 0.34 -14.59 0.83
CA SER A 31 -1.06 -14.97 0.60
C SER A 31 -1.21 -16.47 0.37
N VAL A 32 -0.32 -17.08 -0.39
CA VAL A 32 -0.32 -18.53 -0.64
C VAL A 32 -0.07 -19.28 0.68
N TYR A 33 0.96 -18.91 1.44
CA TYR A 33 1.22 -19.52 2.73
C TYR A 33 0.04 -19.42 3.68
N TYR A 34 -0.54 -18.24 3.85
CA TYR A 34 -1.71 -18.03 4.70
C TYR A 34 -2.88 -18.94 4.32
N ARG A 35 -3.17 -19.05 3.01
CA ARG A 35 -4.26 -19.89 2.49
C ARG A 35 -4.00 -21.37 2.72
N LEU A 36 -2.78 -21.84 2.47
CA LEU A 36 -2.39 -23.24 2.72
C LEU A 36 -2.51 -23.56 4.20
N LYS A 37 -1.98 -22.73 5.07
CA LYS A 37 -2.06 -22.90 6.53
C LYS A 37 -3.50 -22.92 7.03
N LYS A 38 -4.35 -21.99 6.55
CA LYS A 38 -5.76 -21.94 6.91
C LYS A 38 -6.53 -23.21 6.52
N LYS A 39 -6.07 -23.90 5.46
CA LYS A 39 -6.65 -25.18 5.00
C LYS A 39 -5.96 -26.41 5.60
N GLY A 40 -4.95 -26.26 6.45
CA GLY A 40 -4.17 -27.37 7.01
C GLY A 40 -3.32 -28.09 5.97
N LEU A 41 -2.99 -27.45 4.85
CA LEU A 41 -2.22 -28.01 3.73
C LEU A 41 -0.74 -27.66 3.78
N ASP A 42 -0.34 -26.74 4.65
CA ASP A 42 1.05 -26.29 4.77
C ASP A 42 2.00 -27.41 5.19
N LEU A 43 1.55 -28.35 6.04
CA LEU A 43 2.35 -29.50 6.47
C LEU A 43 2.56 -30.56 5.38
N ALA A 44 1.73 -30.55 4.33
CA ALA A 44 1.88 -31.43 3.19
C ALA A 44 2.89 -30.90 2.15
N LEU A 45 3.38 -29.67 2.31
CA LEU A 45 4.48 -29.14 1.51
C LEU A 45 5.80 -29.77 1.93
N PRO A 46 6.74 -30.01 0.99
CA PRO A 46 8.12 -30.33 1.37
C PRO A 46 8.69 -29.22 2.27
N ALA A 47 9.44 -29.63 3.31
CA ALA A 47 9.85 -28.74 4.39
C ALA A 47 10.54 -27.46 3.90
N PHE A 48 11.47 -27.57 2.95
CA PHE A 48 12.19 -26.44 2.38
C PHE A 48 11.27 -25.37 1.78
N TRP A 49 10.28 -25.78 0.99
CA TRP A 49 9.34 -24.85 0.32
C TRP A 49 8.34 -24.26 1.30
N ARG A 50 7.90 -25.03 2.27
CA ARG A 50 7.07 -24.53 3.39
C ARG A 50 7.79 -23.43 4.15
N GLU A 51 9.05 -23.65 4.52
CA GLU A 51 9.85 -22.69 5.27
C GLU A 51 10.12 -21.41 4.46
N ASN A 52 10.34 -21.54 3.15
CA ASN A 52 10.51 -20.40 2.27
C ASN A 52 9.26 -19.50 2.25
N LEU A 53 8.08 -20.07 2.02
CA LEU A 53 6.82 -19.35 2.03
C LEU A 53 6.47 -18.77 3.41
N ALA A 54 6.68 -19.56 4.48
CA ALA A 54 6.49 -19.12 5.86
C ALA A 54 7.40 -17.95 6.22
N GLY A 55 8.67 -18.04 5.86
CA GLY A 55 9.64 -16.96 6.08
C GLY A 55 9.25 -15.66 5.38
N ARG A 56 8.71 -15.74 4.17
CA ARG A 56 8.20 -14.54 3.47
C ARG A 56 7.00 -13.95 4.18
N PHE A 57 6.04 -14.79 4.58
CA PHE A 57 4.88 -14.34 5.36
C PHE A 57 5.30 -13.62 6.64
N GLN A 58 6.24 -14.19 7.41
CA GLN A 58 6.73 -13.60 8.65
C GLN A 58 7.44 -12.26 8.40
N ARG A 59 8.29 -12.18 7.38
CA ARG A 59 8.96 -10.92 7.00
C ARG A 59 7.94 -9.84 6.64
N ASN A 60 6.94 -10.18 5.83
CA ASN A 60 5.87 -9.23 5.50
C ASN A 60 5.11 -8.78 6.74
N LEU A 61 4.76 -9.70 7.64
CA LEU A 61 4.05 -9.42 8.88
C LEU A 61 4.82 -8.41 9.74
N ILE A 62 6.10 -8.67 9.99
CA ILE A 62 6.95 -7.79 10.80
C ILE A 62 7.10 -6.43 10.11
N ALA A 63 7.38 -6.41 8.81
CA ALA A 63 7.57 -5.17 8.06
C ALA A 63 6.30 -4.31 8.09
N ASN A 64 5.13 -4.91 7.86
CA ASN A 64 3.86 -4.18 7.81
C ASN A 64 3.41 -3.67 9.20
N LEU A 65 3.62 -4.44 10.26
CA LEU A 65 3.36 -3.98 11.62
C LEU A 65 4.30 -2.82 12.00
N THR A 66 5.56 -2.91 11.61
CA THR A 66 6.53 -1.84 11.82
C THR A 66 6.16 -0.58 11.03
N LEU A 67 5.78 -0.73 9.77
CA LEU A 67 5.33 0.36 8.90
C LEU A 67 4.10 1.05 9.49
N LYS A 68 3.10 0.28 9.89
CA LYS A 68 1.89 0.77 10.55
C LYS A 68 2.23 1.60 11.81
N HIS A 69 3.05 1.05 12.69
CA HIS A 69 3.48 1.75 13.91
C HIS A 69 4.20 3.06 13.61
N ARG A 70 5.06 3.07 12.62
CA ARG A 70 5.86 4.24 12.22
C ARG A 70 5.07 5.30 11.45
N LEU A 71 3.97 4.94 10.81
CA LEU A 71 3.08 5.87 10.12
C LEU A 71 2.21 6.66 11.09
N LYS A 72 1.89 6.11 12.27
CA LYS A 72 1.01 6.77 13.26
C LYS A 72 1.36 8.22 13.56
N PRO A 73 2.63 8.59 13.83
CA PRO A 73 2.99 10.00 14.06
C PRO A 73 2.66 10.92 12.88
N VAL A 74 2.77 10.43 11.65
CA VAL A 74 2.44 11.20 10.44
C VAL A 74 0.95 11.49 10.39
N LEU A 75 0.11 10.44 10.52
CA LEU A 75 -1.34 10.60 10.51
C LEU A 75 -1.85 11.45 11.69
N ALA A 76 -1.25 11.27 12.86
CA ALA A 76 -1.56 12.10 14.04
C ALA A 76 -1.17 13.57 13.81
N GLY A 77 -0.04 13.82 13.16
CA GLY A 77 0.40 15.16 12.76
C GLY A 77 -0.57 15.81 11.78
N PHE A 78 -1.01 15.08 10.77
CA PHE A 78 -2.01 15.55 9.81
C PHE A 78 -3.34 15.88 10.50
N ASN A 79 -3.81 15.00 11.40
CA ASN A 79 -5.02 15.26 12.18
C ASN A 79 -4.89 16.52 13.06
N ALA A 80 -3.77 16.68 13.75
CA ALA A 80 -3.52 17.84 14.59
C ALA A 80 -3.44 19.16 13.80
N ALA A 81 -2.88 19.09 12.59
CA ALA A 81 -2.83 20.21 11.65
C ALA A 81 -4.14 20.41 10.85
N GLN A 82 -5.16 19.58 11.09
CA GLN A 82 -6.43 19.57 10.34
C GLN A 82 -6.22 19.48 8.83
N LEU A 83 -5.30 18.60 8.39
CA LEU A 83 -5.01 18.31 7.00
C LEU A 83 -5.83 17.10 6.55
N ASP A 84 -6.63 17.30 5.51
CA ASP A 84 -7.38 16.20 4.89
C ASP A 84 -6.40 15.21 4.24
N HIS A 85 -6.52 13.94 4.62
CA HIS A 85 -5.68 12.89 4.06
C HIS A 85 -6.44 11.57 3.92
N LEU A 86 -6.03 10.77 2.96
CA LEU A 86 -6.66 9.50 2.62
C LEU A 86 -5.58 8.48 2.25
N LEU A 87 -5.58 7.33 2.93
CA LEU A 87 -4.70 6.22 2.57
C LEU A 87 -5.21 5.56 1.29
N LEU A 88 -4.33 5.45 0.31
CA LEU A 88 -4.66 4.83 -0.97
C LEU A 88 -4.54 3.30 -0.88
N LYS A 89 -3.72 2.68 -1.69
CA LYS A 89 -3.59 1.22 -1.87
C LYS A 89 -2.95 0.49 -0.66
N GLY A 90 -1.83 -0.04 -0.79
CA GLY A 90 -0.94 -0.75 0.18
C GLY A 90 -1.51 -1.02 1.56
N LEU A 91 -1.39 -0.04 2.45
CA LEU A 91 -1.78 -0.18 3.85
C LEU A 91 -3.30 -0.28 4.03
N ALA A 92 -4.09 0.49 3.26
CA ALA A 92 -5.55 0.38 3.30
C ALA A 92 -6.01 -1.06 2.97
N LEU A 93 -5.44 -1.67 1.93
CA LEU A 93 -5.72 -3.07 1.60
C LEU A 93 -5.28 -4.04 2.70
N ALA A 94 -4.09 -3.81 3.28
CA ALA A 94 -3.55 -4.71 4.30
C ALA A 94 -4.37 -4.72 5.59
N GLU A 95 -4.96 -3.59 5.98
CA GLU A 95 -5.76 -3.48 7.21
C GLU A 95 -7.22 -3.89 7.02
N TYR A 96 -7.82 -3.57 5.86
CA TYR A 96 -9.27 -3.70 5.69
C TYR A 96 -9.70 -4.82 4.75
N LEU A 97 -8.82 -5.33 3.89
CA LEU A 97 -9.16 -6.38 2.96
C LEU A 97 -8.45 -7.71 3.26
N TYR A 98 -7.21 -7.67 3.71
CA TYR A 98 -6.45 -8.88 3.99
C TYR A 98 -6.68 -9.38 5.43
N PRO A 99 -7.01 -10.67 5.62
CA PRO A 99 -7.15 -11.27 6.97
C PRO A 99 -5.88 -11.24 7.82
N SER A 100 -4.73 -10.98 7.23
CA SER A 100 -3.46 -10.87 7.96
C SER A 100 -2.48 -9.96 7.20
N PRO A 101 -1.78 -9.06 7.88
CA PRO A 101 -0.75 -8.20 7.27
C PRO A 101 0.40 -8.98 6.61
N GLY A 102 0.65 -10.22 7.03
CA GLY A 102 1.68 -11.09 6.43
C GLY A 102 1.38 -11.54 5.00
N MET A 103 0.15 -11.34 4.52
CA MET A 103 -0.28 -11.81 3.19
C MET A 103 0.30 -10.99 2.04
N ARG A 104 0.56 -9.71 2.25
CA ARG A 104 1.07 -8.79 1.22
C ARG A 104 2.29 -8.02 1.75
N GLY A 105 3.39 -8.00 0.99
CA GLY A 105 4.52 -7.11 1.27
C GLY A 105 4.20 -5.68 0.83
N MET A 106 4.67 -4.71 1.61
CA MET A 106 4.60 -3.28 1.30
C MET A 106 5.98 -2.66 1.53
N SER A 107 6.32 -1.64 0.75
CA SER A 107 7.59 -0.90 0.85
C SER A 107 7.38 0.60 1.10
N ASP A 108 6.22 1.10 0.75
CA ASP A 108 5.85 2.50 0.70
C ASP A 108 4.43 2.71 1.23
N VAL A 109 4.10 3.97 1.48
CA VAL A 109 2.75 4.39 1.87
C VAL A 109 2.29 5.49 0.93
N ASP A 110 1.20 5.23 0.23
CA ASP A 110 0.55 6.19 -0.64
C ASP A 110 -0.54 6.94 0.13
N ILE A 111 -0.43 8.26 0.16
CA ILE A 111 -1.38 9.15 0.85
C ILE A 111 -1.87 10.19 -0.15
N LEU A 112 -3.19 10.30 -0.32
CA LEU A 112 -3.81 11.39 -1.06
C LEU A 112 -4.07 12.55 -0.12
N VAL A 113 -3.72 13.75 -0.54
CA VAL A 113 -3.97 15.01 0.16
C VAL A 113 -4.69 16.01 -0.76
N ARG A 114 -5.25 17.08 -0.21
CA ARG A 114 -5.79 18.18 -1.00
C ARG A 114 -4.65 18.96 -1.63
N LYS A 115 -4.78 19.30 -2.92
CA LYS A 115 -3.74 20.03 -3.67
C LYS A 115 -3.46 21.41 -3.07
N ASP A 116 -4.48 22.11 -2.65
CA ASP A 116 -4.39 23.41 -2.00
C ASP A 116 -3.78 23.38 -0.59
N GLU A 117 -3.69 22.19 0.04
CA GLU A 117 -3.06 21.98 1.32
C GLU A 117 -1.60 21.49 1.21
N LEU A 118 -1.06 21.30 0.01
CA LEU A 118 0.23 20.64 -0.21
C LEU A 118 1.40 21.32 0.54
N LEU A 119 1.42 22.67 0.60
CA LEU A 119 2.45 23.40 1.37
C LEU A 119 2.35 23.12 2.88
N ARG A 120 1.15 23.06 3.42
CA ARG A 120 0.93 22.74 4.84
C ARG A 120 1.29 21.27 5.15
N VAL A 121 1.05 20.39 4.19
CA VAL A 121 1.48 18.98 4.27
C VAL A 121 2.99 18.88 4.29
N ASP A 122 3.68 19.61 3.43
CA ASP A 122 5.13 19.68 3.38
C ASP A 122 5.71 20.17 4.71
N GLU A 123 5.23 21.30 5.24
CA GLU A 123 5.64 21.86 6.55
C GLU A 123 5.42 20.83 7.68
N CYS A 124 4.27 20.15 7.68
CA CYS A 124 3.98 19.12 8.68
C CYS A 124 4.97 17.94 8.57
N LEU A 125 5.22 17.43 7.36
CA LEU A 125 6.17 16.35 7.13
C LEU A 125 7.60 16.74 7.47
N GLU A 126 8.01 17.97 7.15
CA GLU A 126 9.31 18.50 7.55
C GLU A 126 9.49 18.53 9.07
N SER A 127 8.45 18.97 9.81
CA SER A 127 8.47 18.97 11.27
C SER A 127 8.66 17.58 11.89
N LEU A 128 8.23 16.54 11.16
CA LEU A 128 8.40 15.13 11.50
C LEU A 128 9.71 14.52 10.98
N GLY A 129 10.56 15.34 10.34
CA GLY A 129 11.88 14.95 9.85
C GLY A 129 11.88 14.30 8.47
N TYR A 130 10.82 14.44 7.71
CA TYR A 130 10.77 14.05 6.29
C TYR A 130 11.30 15.16 5.39
N ARG A 131 11.74 14.80 4.19
CA ARG A 131 12.15 15.72 3.11
C ARG A 131 11.65 15.17 1.77
N ALA A 132 11.17 16.08 0.93
CA ALA A 132 10.83 15.74 -0.44
C ALA A 132 12.09 15.31 -1.21
N ALA A 133 11.98 14.25 -2.02
CA ALA A 133 13.11 13.66 -2.74
C ALA A 133 13.59 14.55 -3.90
N ASP A 134 12.67 15.06 -4.72
CA ASP A 134 12.96 15.72 -6.00
C ASP A 134 12.53 17.21 -6.03
N GLY A 135 12.52 17.85 -4.89
CA GLY A 135 12.09 19.23 -4.78
C GLY A 135 11.24 19.44 -3.53
N ASP A 136 10.62 20.59 -3.46
CA ASP A 136 9.70 20.95 -2.39
C ASP A 136 8.24 21.02 -2.90
N ALA A 137 7.30 21.06 -1.97
CA ALA A 137 5.89 21.20 -2.30
C ALA A 137 5.60 22.52 -3.05
N ALA A 138 6.34 23.59 -2.74
CA ALA A 138 6.22 24.87 -3.44
C ALA A 138 6.66 24.75 -4.91
N GLY A 139 7.76 24.03 -5.17
CA GLY A 139 8.20 23.72 -6.54
C GLY A 139 7.18 22.92 -7.32
N ALA A 140 6.54 21.92 -6.70
CA ALA A 140 5.48 21.13 -7.30
C ALA A 140 4.24 21.98 -7.65
N LEU A 141 3.86 22.91 -6.78
CA LEU A 141 2.76 23.83 -7.04
C LEU A 141 3.07 24.87 -8.11
N ALA A 142 4.33 25.34 -8.18
CA ALA A 142 4.79 26.31 -9.15
C ALA A 142 4.88 25.69 -10.57
N ASN A 143 5.16 24.40 -10.67
CA ASN A 143 5.31 23.69 -11.95
C ASN A 143 4.55 22.34 -11.94
N PRO A 144 3.22 22.36 -11.89
CA PRO A 144 2.42 21.14 -11.78
C PRO A 144 2.56 20.18 -12.98
N GLU A 145 3.01 20.69 -14.14
CA GLU A 145 3.26 19.85 -15.33
C GLU A 145 4.59 19.07 -15.21
N GLY A 146 5.53 19.56 -14.41
CA GLY A 146 6.80 18.88 -14.13
C GLY A 146 6.71 17.78 -13.09
N TYR A 147 5.58 17.66 -12.41
CA TYR A 147 5.35 16.67 -11.35
C TYR A 147 4.18 15.76 -11.69
N LEU A 148 4.40 14.47 -11.53
CA LEU A 148 3.44 13.41 -11.82
C LEU A 148 2.35 13.28 -10.72
N ALA A 149 1.70 14.37 -10.34
CA ALA A 149 0.65 14.41 -9.33
C ALA A 149 1.02 13.81 -7.95
N SER A 150 2.32 13.63 -7.68
CA SER A 150 2.82 13.11 -6.40
C SER A 150 4.24 13.59 -6.11
N LEU A 151 4.59 13.61 -4.82
CA LEU A 151 5.92 13.81 -4.30
C LEU A 151 6.31 12.62 -3.42
N GLU A 152 7.56 12.20 -3.55
CA GLU A 152 8.14 11.21 -2.68
C GLU A 152 8.85 11.89 -1.50
N TYR A 153 8.55 11.42 -0.28
CA TYR A 153 9.16 11.92 0.94
C TYR A 153 9.96 10.84 1.63
N HIS A 154 11.20 11.17 1.97
CA HIS A 154 12.08 10.29 2.73
C HIS A 154 12.45 10.93 4.06
N ARG A 155 12.66 10.10 5.05
CA ARG A 155 13.26 10.56 6.29
C ARG A 155 14.78 10.36 6.26
N VAL A 156 15.51 11.35 6.81
CA VAL A 156 16.99 11.36 6.81
C VAL A 156 17.58 10.11 7.48
N ASP A 157 16.94 9.59 8.51
CA ASP A 157 17.39 8.40 9.23
C ASP A 157 17.07 7.07 8.55
N ARG A 158 16.36 7.09 7.41
CA ARG A 158 15.89 5.91 6.64
C ARG A 158 15.20 4.82 7.47
N MET A 159 14.84 5.14 8.71
CA MET A 159 14.17 4.21 9.63
C MET A 159 12.66 4.17 9.43
N LEU A 160 12.11 5.08 8.63
CA LEU A 160 10.69 5.23 8.36
C LEU A 160 10.38 4.91 6.89
N PRO A 161 9.12 4.51 6.62
CA PRO A 161 8.71 4.23 5.26
C PRO A 161 8.84 5.47 4.38
N THR A 162 9.13 5.25 3.11
CA THR A 162 8.93 6.24 2.07
C THR A 162 7.44 6.57 1.99
N LEU A 163 7.11 7.86 1.96
CA LEU A 163 5.74 8.33 1.75
C LEU A 163 5.63 8.86 0.34
N HIS A 164 4.63 8.39 -0.40
CA HIS A 164 4.22 8.95 -1.67
C HIS A 164 2.99 9.81 -1.42
N VAL A 165 3.17 11.12 -1.42
CA VAL A 165 2.11 12.09 -1.22
C VAL A 165 1.54 12.47 -2.58
N HIS A 166 0.31 12.08 -2.81
CA HIS A 166 -0.43 12.33 -4.04
C HIS A 166 -1.43 13.49 -3.82
N TRP A 167 -1.65 14.31 -4.84
CA TRP A 167 -2.77 15.27 -4.88
C TRP A 167 -3.75 14.95 -6.01
N HIS A 168 -3.44 13.89 -6.77
CA HIS A 168 -4.33 13.27 -7.74
C HIS A 168 -4.10 11.75 -7.75
N PRO A 169 -5.16 10.93 -7.85
CA PRO A 169 -5.02 9.47 -7.79
C PRO A 169 -4.32 8.89 -9.03
N VAL A 170 -4.50 9.51 -10.20
CA VAL A 170 -3.85 9.09 -11.43
C VAL A 170 -2.45 9.68 -11.48
N ASN A 171 -1.46 8.81 -11.41
CA ASN A 171 -0.06 9.16 -11.59
C ASN A 171 0.30 8.93 -13.06
N THR A 172 0.21 9.98 -13.88
CA THR A 172 0.29 9.83 -15.32
C THR A 172 1.72 9.89 -15.84
N SER A 173 2.26 8.75 -16.21
CA SER A 173 3.31 8.65 -17.25
C SER A 173 2.76 8.81 -18.68
N VAL A 174 1.47 9.09 -18.82
CA VAL A 174 0.69 9.36 -20.03
C VAL A 174 0.25 10.82 -19.97
N PRO A 175 0.01 11.53 -21.07
CA PRO A 175 -0.44 12.92 -21.00
C PRO A 175 -1.52 13.11 -19.94
N ALA A 176 -1.30 14.05 -19.01
CA ALA A 176 -2.12 14.28 -17.83
C ALA A 176 -3.62 14.50 -18.15
N ASP A 177 -3.90 14.90 -19.36
CA ASP A 177 -5.22 15.14 -19.93
C ASP A 177 -5.94 13.87 -20.44
N ALA A 178 -5.25 12.71 -20.54
CA ALA A 178 -5.87 11.50 -21.06
C ALA A 178 -6.82 10.82 -20.05
N PHE A 179 -6.46 10.72 -18.78
CA PHE A 179 -7.24 10.02 -17.77
C PHE A 179 -7.64 10.88 -16.56
N ALA A 180 -6.85 11.90 -16.22
CA ALA A 180 -7.12 12.75 -15.07
C ALA A 180 -8.54 13.37 -15.07
N PRO A 181 -9.11 13.83 -16.21
CA PRO A 181 -10.46 14.38 -16.25
C PRO A 181 -11.57 13.38 -15.94
N PHE A 182 -11.30 12.08 -16.03
CA PHE A 182 -12.29 11.03 -15.74
C PHE A 182 -12.36 10.66 -14.26
N PHE A 183 -11.40 11.15 -13.44
CA PHE A 183 -11.42 10.97 -12.00
C PHE A 183 -12.02 12.19 -11.32
N ASP A 184 -13.21 12.05 -10.81
CA ASP A 184 -13.83 13.03 -9.93
C ASP A 184 -13.20 12.94 -8.54
N VAL A 185 -12.16 13.74 -8.32
CA VAL A 185 -11.39 13.74 -7.08
C VAL A 185 -12.26 14.12 -5.89
N ASP A 186 -13.21 15.04 -6.06
CA ASP A 186 -14.11 15.44 -4.97
C ASP A 186 -15.01 14.28 -4.54
N SER A 187 -15.52 13.50 -5.49
CA SER A 187 -16.27 12.29 -5.19
C SER A 187 -15.46 11.24 -4.41
N LEU A 188 -14.11 11.19 -4.58
CA LEU A 188 -13.27 10.30 -3.78
C LEU A 188 -13.30 10.70 -2.30
N TRP A 189 -13.23 12.01 -2.02
CA TRP A 189 -13.27 12.56 -0.66
C TRP A 189 -14.64 12.40 -0.02
N GLU A 190 -15.71 12.73 -0.75
CA GLU A 190 -17.09 12.63 -0.25
C GLU A 190 -17.49 11.20 0.13
N LYS A 191 -17.03 10.22 -0.64
CA LYS A 191 -17.33 8.79 -0.43
C LYS A 191 -16.29 8.06 0.41
N ALA A 192 -15.25 8.74 0.88
CA ALA A 192 -14.23 8.13 1.71
C ALA A 192 -14.80 7.58 3.01
N SER A 193 -14.31 6.41 3.40
CA SER A 193 -14.68 5.79 4.68
C SER A 193 -13.70 6.20 5.77
N ILE A 194 -14.22 6.67 6.91
CA ILE A 194 -13.41 6.93 8.10
C ILE A 194 -13.10 5.60 8.76
N VAL A 195 -11.83 5.39 9.07
CA VAL A 195 -11.32 4.16 9.67
C VAL A 195 -10.30 4.50 10.76
N ARG A 196 -9.97 3.52 11.60
CA ARG A 196 -8.96 3.70 12.65
C ARG A 196 -7.78 2.77 12.41
N LEU A 197 -6.60 3.35 12.30
CA LEU A 197 -5.34 2.64 12.31
C LEU A 197 -4.83 2.60 13.76
N ASP A 198 -5.17 1.55 14.51
CA ASP A 198 -5.09 1.46 15.97
C ASP A 198 -5.92 2.56 16.64
N ASP A 199 -5.25 3.60 17.20
CA ASP A 199 -5.83 4.74 17.90
C ASP A 199 -5.94 6.02 17.04
N VAL A 200 -5.36 6.03 15.83
CA VAL A 200 -5.37 7.19 14.94
C VAL A 200 -6.46 7.04 13.87
N GLU A 201 -7.29 8.07 13.75
CA GLU A 201 -8.31 8.14 12.70
C GLU A 201 -7.68 8.56 11.37
N THR A 202 -8.13 7.94 10.29
CA THR A 202 -7.74 8.25 8.92
C THR A 202 -8.87 7.91 7.97
N LYS A 203 -8.73 8.24 6.69
CA LYS A 203 -9.69 7.91 5.64
C LYS A 203 -9.09 6.91 4.66
N ILE A 204 -9.95 6.11 4.05
CA ILE A 204 -9.65 5.22 2.92
C ILE A 204 -10.69 5.41 1.82
N LEU A 205 -10.36 5.03 0.60
CA LEU A 205 -11.31 5.01 -0.51
C LEU A 205 -12.50 4.08 -0.20
N SER A 206 -13.69 4.45 -0.69
CA SER A 206 -14.80 3.49 -0.73
C SER A 206 -14.40 2.24 -1.52
N PRO A 207 -15.04 1.08 -1.30
CA PRO A 207 -14.71 -0.15 -2.04
C PRO A 207 -14.77 0.02 -3.56
N GLU A 208 -15.76 0.77 -4.06
CA GLU A 208 -15.94 1.04 -5.49
C GLU A 208 -14.80 1.90 -6.04
N ASN A 209 -14.49 3.00 -5.36
CA ASN A 209 -13.41 3.90 -5.75
C ASN A 209 -12.04 3.23 -5.64
N LEU A 210 -11.85 2.39 -4.62
CA LEU A 210 -10.64 1.58 -4.47
C LEU A 210 -10.48 0.60 -5.64
N LEU A 211 -11.55 -0.06 -6.07
CA LEU A 211 -11.51 -0.97 -7.21
C LEU A 211 -11.13 -0.24 -8.50
N ILE A 212 -11.75 0.91 -8.77
CA ILE A 212 -11.44 1.73 -9.95
C ILE A 212 -9.97 2.17 -9.92
N TYR A 213 -9.51 2.65 -8.77
CA TYR A 213 -8.13 3.08 -8.58
C TYR A 213 -7.11 1.94 -8.78
N LEU A 214 -7.42 0.73 -8.28
CA LEU A 214 -6.56 -0.44 -8.48
C LEU A 214 -6.52 -0.89 -9.94
N CYS A 215 -7.62 -0.79 -10.67
CA CYS A 215 -7.67 -1.11 -12.10
C CYS A 215 -6.81 -0.12 -12.92
N GLU A 216 -6.91 1.16 -12.62
CA GLU A 216 -6.08 2.19 -13.26
C GLU A 216 -4.59 1.96 -12.99
N HIS A 217 -4.25 1.68 -11.75
CA HIS A 217 -2.86 1.46 -11.33
C HIS A 217 -2.23 0.16 -11.88
N ALA A 218 -3.03 -0.78 -12.39
CA ALA A 218 -2.57 -2.04 -12.97
C ALA A 218 -2.30 -1.96 -14.48
N LEU A 219 -2.67 -0.84 -15.14
CA LEU A 219 -2.45 -0.58 -16.56
C LEU A 219 -1.07 0.03 -16.79
#